data_91a67db255ea653286a36d32aa878348
#
_entry.id   91a67db255ea653286a36d32aa878348
#
_cell.length_a   1.000
_cell.length_b   1.000
_cell.length_c   1.000
_cell.angle_alpha   90.00
_cell.angle_beta   90.00
_cell.angle_gamma   90.00
#
_symmetry.space_group_name_H-M   'P 1'
#
loop_
_entity.id
_entity.type
_entity.pdbx_description
1 polymer ?
#
loop_
_entity_poly.entity_id
_entity_poly.type
_entity_poly.pdbx_seq_one_letter_code
_entity_poly.pdbx_strand_id
1 'polypeptide(L)'
;MRKYIVYILLLINYSILLNDLSAQPIKKDYSRKVDSLLQQMTLEEKVGQMIQYSNDKLQTGPTIKNQNHVEEIKKGMVGSMFNIITVERARQYQDLAMQSRLKIPLIFGLDVVHGMRTIFPIPLGEAASFDLKMIKKTARIAASETSAYGIHWTFAPMVDIARDARWGRGMEGAGEDTWYGSQVAKARIEGFQGTDYSRQNTVLACAKHLAAYGAALAGKDYAEADISDATLHQVYLPPFHSA
;
A
#
# COMPACT_ATOMS: atom_id res chain seq x y z
N MET A 1 28.04 12.90 48.67
CA MET A 1 28.12 12.13 47.39
C MET A 1 27.12 10.98 47.24
N ARG A 2 27.06 10.00 48.18
CA ARG A 2 26.13 8.85 48.05
C ARG A 2 24.64 9.20 47.89
N LYS A 3 24.13 10.23 48.59
CA LYS A 3 22.70 10.63 48.48
C LYS A 3 22.36 11.20 47.09
N TYR A 4 23.23 11.94 46.45
CA TYR A 4 22.99 12.52 45.11
C TYR A 4 22.99 11.45 44.00
N ILE A 5 23.79 10.38 44.15
CA ILE A 5 23.84 9.27 43.22
C ILE A 5 22.46 8.52 43.21
N VAL A 6 21.86 8.34 44.38
CA VAL A 6 20.54 7.68 44.48
C VAL A 6 19.46 8.54 43.82
N TYR A 7 19.46 9.87 43.99
CA TYR A 7 18.50 10.76 43.33
C TYR A 7 18.67 10.77 41.80
N ILE A 8 19.92 10.75 41.31
CA ILE A 8 20.20 10.69 39.87
C ILE A 8 19.73 9.36 39.28
N LEU A 9 19.95 8.22 39.95
CA LEU A 9 19.47 6.92 39.53
C LEU A 9 17.93 6.83 39.56
N LEU A 10 17.26 7.44 40.52
CA LEU A 10 15.81 7.52 40.58
C LEU A 10 15.22 8.40 39.45
N LEU A 11 15.87 9.50 39.12
CA LEU A 11 15.46 10.38 38.01
C LEU A 11 15.68 9.71 36.65
N ILE A 12 16.76 8.95 36.47
CA ILE A 12 17.02 8.19 35.24
C ILE A 12 16.00 7.08 35.09
N ASN A 13 15.67 6.33 36.14
CA ASN A 13 14.63 5.30 36.09
C ASN A 13 13.22 5.91 35.84
N TYR A 14 12.92 7.09 36.40
CA TYR A 14 11.67 7.77 36.15
C TYR A 14 11.56 8.28 34.71
N SER A 15 12.65 8.76 34.11
CA SER A 15 12.69 9.15 32.68
C SER A 15 12.57 7.96 31.74
N ILE A 16 13.09 6.79 32.10
CA ILE A 16 12.95 5.54 31.32
C ILE A 16 11.48 5.06 31.38
N LEU A 17 10.87 5.09 32.57
CA LEU A 17 9.45 4.74 32.75
C LEU A 17 8.49 5.68 32.00
N LEU A 18 8.84 6.96 31.84
CA LEU A 18 8.01 7.91 31.08
C LEU A 18 8.14 7.74 29.55
N ASN A 19 9.26 7.19 29.06
CA ASN A 19 9.42 6.91 27.64
C ASN A 19 8.63 5.68 27.16
N ASP A 20 8.29 4.75 28.06
CA ASP A 20 7.44 3.60 27.73
C ASP A 20 5.93 3.91 27.78
N LEU A 21 5.54 5.11 28.25
CA LEU A 21 4.16 5.61 28.19
C LEU A 21 3.87 6.35 26.86
N SER A 22 4.46 5.97 25.76
CA SER A 22 3.92 6.35 24.46
C SER A 22 2.56 5.65 24.34
N ALA A 23 1.49 6.42 24.55
CA ALA A 23 0.13 5.95 24.38
C ALA A 23 0.03 5.28 23.00
N GLN A 24 -0.11 3.96 22.99
CA GLN A 24 -0.40 3.27 21.73
C GLN A 24 -1.66 3.90 21.16
N PRO A 25 -1.68 4.29 19.89
CA PRO A 25 -2.88 4.86 19.31
C PRO A 25 -4.03 3.89 19.53
N ILE A 26 -5.10 4.35 20.19
CA ILE A 26 -6.31 3.55 20.41
C ILE A 26 -6.78 3.13 19.03
N LYS A 27 -6.61 1.85 18.71
CA LYS A 27 -7.07 1.27 17.45
C LYS A 27 -8.59 1.35 17.48
N LYS A 28 -9.17 2.29 16.72
CA LYS A 28 -10.63 2.42 16.65
C LYS A 28 -11.19 1.13 16.09
N ASP A 29 -12.03 0.46 16.87
CA ASP A 29 -12.75 -0.71 16.40
C ASP A 29 -13.99 -0.27 15.60
N TYR A 30 -13.95 -0.57 14.31
CA TYR A 30 -15.05 -0.28 13.38
C TYR A 30 -15.97 -1.48 13.14
N SER A 31 -15.73 -2.63 13.78
CA SER A 31 -16.43 -3.89 13.51
C SER A 31 -17.94 -3.73 13.56
N ARG A 32 -18.48 -3.13 14.62
CA ARG A 32 -19.93 -2.91 14.72
C ARG A 32 -20.51 -2.05 13.60
N LYS A 33 -19.75 -1.03 13.17
CA LYS A 33 -20.19 -0.16 12.08
C LYS A 33 -20.18 -0.90 10.74
N VAL A 34 -19.15 -1.72 10.51
CA VAL A 34 -19.04 -2.57 9.33
C VAL A 34 -20.15 -3.60 9.31
N ASP A 35 -20.40 -4.31 10.40
CA ASP A 35 -21.47 -5.31 10.51
C ASP A 35 -22.85 -4.70 10.27
N SER A 36 -23.12 -3.53 10.86
CA SER A 36 -24.37 -2.80 10.63
C SER A 36 -24.55 -2.39 9.18
N LEU A 37 -23.49 -1.99 8.51
CA LEU A 37 -23.51 -1.62 7.09
C LEU A 37 -23.76 -2.87 6.21
N LEU A 38 -23.03 -3.96 6.47
CA LEU A 38 -23.19 -5.22 5.75
C LEU A 38 -24.61 -5.81 5.85
N GLN A 39 -25.28 -5.63 6.98
CA GLN A 39 -26.68 -6.06 7.16
C GLN A 39 -27.66 -5.25 6.30
N GLN A 40 -27.34 -4.02 5.97
CA GLN A 40 -28.18 -3.15 5.13
C GLN A 40 -27.95 -3.35 3.65
N MET A 41 -26.82 -3.96 3.25
CA MET A 41 -26.43 -4.13 1.86
C MET A 41 -27.18 -5.29 1.19
N THR A 42 -27.64 -5.08 -0.05
CA THR A 42 -28.07 -6.17 -0.93
C THR A 42 -26.86 -7.00 -1.37
N LEU A 43 -27.11 -8.17 -1.97
CA LEU A 43 -26.05 -9.01 -2.50
C LEU A 43 -25.27 -8.27 -3.61
N GLU A 44 -25.99 -7.58 -4.49
CA GLU A 44 -25.41 -6.81 -5.59
C GLU A 44 -24.50 -5.68 -5.05
N GLU A 45 -24.92 -4.96 -4.01
CA GLU A 45 -24.11 -3.93 -3.39
C GLU A 45 -22.85 -4.52 -2.72
N LYS A 46 -22.95 -5.71 -2.09
CA LYS A 46 -21.78 -6.41 -1.52
C LYS A 46 -20.79 -6.80 -2.61
N VAL A 47 -21.27 -7.38 -3.71
CA VAL A 47 -20.44 -7.73 -4.88
C VAL A 47 -19.84 -6.45 -5.48
N GLY A 48 -20.65 -5.39 -5.59
CA GLY A 48 -20.21 -4.09 -6.10
C GLY A 48 -19.02 -3.50 -5.33
N GLN A 49 -18.96 -3.66 -3.99
CA GLN A 49 -17.82 -3.19 -3.21
C GLN A 49 -16.51 -3.91 -3.54
N MET A 50 -16.57 -5.08 -4.19
CA MET A 50 -15.40 -5.84 -4.65
C MET A 50 -14.99 -5.45 -6.08
N ILE A 51 -15.77 -4.63 -6.78
CA ILE A 51 -15.48 -4.18 -8.15
C ILE A 51 -14.55 -2.98 -8.13
N GLN A 52 -13.52 -3.04 -8.96
CA GLN A 52 -12.60 -1.94 -9.22
C GLN A 52 -12.59 -1.61 -10.72
N TYR A 53 -12.83 -0.34 -11.05
CA TYR A 53 -12.73 0.14 -12.43
C TYR A 53 -11.52 1.04 -12.65
N SER A 54 -10.98 0.99 -13.87
CA SER A 54 -9.97 1.96 -14.33
C SER A 54 -10.63 3.19 -14.94
N ASN A 55 -9.98 4.34 -14.79
CA ASN A 55 -10.32 5.53 -15.56
C ASN A 55 -9.88 5.34 -17.03
N ASP A 56 -10.82 5.48 -17.97
CA ASP A 56 -10.66 5.13 -19.39
C ASP A 56 -9.53 5.86 -20.14
N LYS A 57 -8.96 6.92 -19.57
CA LYS A 57 -7.96 7.73 -20.26
C LYS A 57 -6.51 7.27 -20.08
N LEU A 58 -6.23 6.36 -19.15
CA LEU A 58 -4.86 5.95 -18.77
C LEU A 58 -4.71 4.42 -18.67
N GLN A 59 -5.38 3.69 -19.54
CA GLN A 59 -5.33 2.24 -19.51
C GLN A 59 -4.04 1.72 -20.14
N THR A 60 -3.31 0.88 -19.40
CA THR A 60 -2.24 0.02 -19.91
C THR A 60 -2.68 -1.44 -19.74
N GLY A 61 -2.58 -2.23 -20.80
CA GLY A 61 -2.96 -3.64 -20.79
C GLY A 61 -4.41 -3.93 -21.22
N PRO A 62 -4.82 -5.21 -21.20
CA PRO A 62 -6.16 -5.61 -21.60
C PRO A 62 -7.19 -5.13 -20.58
N THR A 63 -8.05 -4.23 -21.00
CA THR A 63 -9.11 -3.67 -20.18
C THR A 63 -10.46 -3.80 -20.87
N ILE A 64 -11.49 -4.10 -20.10
CA ILE A 64 -12.87 -4.07 -20.55
C ILE A 64 -13.33 -2.60 -20.49
N LYS A 65 -13.64 -2.01 -21.63
CA LYS A 65 -14.26 -0.68 -21.67
C LYS A 65 -15.70 -0.81 -21.17
N ASN A 66 -15.93 -0.45 -19.92
CA ASN A 66 -17.29 -0.33 -19.39
C ASN A 66 -17.79 1.09 -19.59
N GLN A 67 -18.79 1.27 -20.43
CA GLN A 67 -19.42 2.57 -20.70
C GLN A 67 -20.40 3.01 -19.61
N ASN A 68 -20.73 2.13 -18.64
CA ASN A 68 -21.80 2.35 -17.67
C ASN A 68 -21.30 2.61 -16.23
N HIS A 69 -19.99 2.74 -16.00
CA HIS A 69 -19.46 2.84 -14.64
C HIS A 69 -20.02 4.05 -13.85
N VAL A 70 -20.41 5.15 -14.50
CA VAL A 70 -21.04 6.28 -13.82
C VAL A 70 -22.37 5.87 -13.17
N GLU A 71 -23.22 5.15 -13.90
CA GLU A 71 -24.51 4.67 -13.37
C GLU A 71 -24.34 3.57 -12.33
N GLU A 72 -23.34 2.73 -12.48
CA GLU A 72 -23.02 1.69 -11.50
C GLU A 72 -22.49 2.28 -10.18
N ILE A 73 -21.67 3.34 -10.25
CA ILE A 73 -21.23 4.09 -9.07
C ILE A 73 -22.43 4.68 -8.32
N LYS A 74 -23.35 5.34 -9.02
CA LYS A 74 -24.57 5.90 -8.41
C LYS A 74 -25.46 4.84 -7.77
N LYS A 75 -25.44 3.62 -8.27
CA LYS A 75 -26.17 2.49 -7.71
C LYS A 75 -25.44 1.83 -6.53
N GLY A 76 -24.21 2.23 -6.20
CA GLY A 76 -23.40 1.60 -5.17
C GLY A 76 -22.78 0.26 -5.58
N MET A 77 -22.66 0.01 -6.88
CA MET A 77 -22.16 -1.23 -7.48
C MET A 77 -20.64 -1.18 -7.77
N VAL A 78 -19.92 -0.20 -7.24
CA VAL A 78 -18.47 -0.03 -7.40
C VAL A 78 -17.87 0.36 -6.08
N GLY A 79 -16.84 -0.36 -5.64
CA GLY A 79 -16.14 -0.08 -4.38
C GLY A 79 -14.88 0.75 -4.54
N SER A 80 -14.23 0.63 -5.69
CA SER A 80 -12.95 1.33 -5.93
C SER A 80 -12.74 1.69 -7.39
N MET A 81 -11.90 2.68 -7.61
CA MET A 81 -11.41 3.04 -8.94
C MET A 81 -9.90 3.28 -8.90
N PHE A 82 -9.21 3.09 -10.01
CA PHE A 82 -7.80 3.41 -10.13
C PHE A 82 -7.51 4.29 -11.36
N ASN A 83 -6.28 4.84 -11.43
CA ASN A 83 -5.86 5.79 -12.45
C ASN A 83 -6.64 7.14 -12.41
N ILE A 84 -7.10 7.53 -11.24
CA ILE A 84 -7.65 8.86 -11.01
C ILE A 84 -6.49 9.77 -10.61
N ILE A 85 -6.08 10.68 -11.51
CA ILE A 85 -4.86 11.48 -11.34
C ILE A 85 -5.10 12.98 -11.14
N THR A 86 -6.35 13.41 -10.95
CA THR A 86 -6.68 14.81 -10.65
C THR A 86 -7.68 14.89 -9.49
N VAL A 87 -7.56 15.96 -8.70
CA VAL A 87 -8.45 16.24 -7.57
C VAL A 87 -9.89 16.43 -8.04
N GLU A 88 -10.09 17.09 -9.17
CA GLU A 88 -11.41 17.35 -9.76
C GLU A 88 -12.12 16.04 -10.11
N ARG A 89 -11.39 15.09 -10.71
CA ARG A 89 -11.93 13.75 -11.01
C ARG A 89 -12.26 12.97 -9.76
N ALA A 90 -11.36 12.98 -8.78
CA ALA A 90 -11.59 12.31 -7.51
C ALA A 90 -12.88 12.83 -6.86
N ARG A 91 -13.06 14.15 -6.80
CA ARG A 91 -14.29 14.76 -6.27
C ARG A 91 -15.53 14.38 -7.09
N GLN A 92 -15.45 14.47 -8.41
CA GLN A 92 -16.56 14.12 -9.30
C GLN A 92 -17.05 12.67 -9.05
N TYR A 93 -16.15 11.71 -8.94
CA TYR A 93 -16.53 10.32 -8.70
C TYR A 93 -17.02 10.10 -7.27
N GLN A 94 -16.46 10.78 -6.26
CA GLN A 94 -17.02 10.74 -4.91
C GLN A 94 -18.44 11.31 -4.84
N ASP A 95 -18.69 12.42 -5.51
CA ASP A 95 -20.05 13.02 -5.56
C ASP A 95 -21.06 12.06 -6.20
N LEU A 96 -20.65 11.27 -7.21
CA LEU A 96 -21.49 10.22 -7.78
C LEU A 96 -21.75 9.09 -6.77
N ALA A 97 -20.71 8.63 -6.06
CA ALA A 97 -20.87 7.57 -5.05
C ALA A 97 -21.78 8.00 -3.88
N MET A 98 -21.72 9.28 -3.49
CA MET A 98 -22.58 9.84 -2.46
C MET A 98 -24.06 9.96 -2.87
N GLN A 99 -24.40 9.73 -4.13
CA GLN A 99 -25.78 9.61 -4.60
C GLN A 99 -26.36 8.20 -4.42
N SER A 100 -25.52 7.20 -4.13
CA SER A 100 -25.96 5.83 -3.88
C SER A 100 -26.80 5.72 -2.59
N ARG A 101 -27.60 4.67 -2.49
CA ARG A 101 -28.50 4.42 -1.35
C ARG A 101 -27.77 4.40 -0.01
N LEU A 102 -26.61 3.77 0.06
CA LEU A 102 -25.82 3.62 1.28
C LEU A 102 -24.75 4.70 1.46
N LYS A 103 -24.51 5.51 0.42
CA LYS A 103 -23.54 6.60 0.43
C LYS A 103 -22.13 6.13 0.87
N ILE A 104 -21.71 4.97 0.40
CA ILE A 104 -20.37 4.45 0.66
C ILE A 104 -19.41 5.15 -0.28
N PRO A 105 -18.36 5.83 0.23
CA PRO A 105 -17.40 6.50 -0.61
C PRO A 105 -16.51 5.50 -1.35
N LEU A 106 -16.03 5.87 -2.55
CA LEU A 106 -15.07 5.09 -3.32
C LEU A 106 -13.68 5.14 -2.69
N ILE A 107 -12.93 4.06 -2.84
CA ILE A 107 -11.49 4.02 -2.61
C ILE A 107 -10.78 4.25 -3.95
N PHE A 108 -9.86 5.21 -4.00
CA PHE A 108 -9.05 5.46 -5.20
C PHE A 108 -7.66 4.87 -5.05
N GLY A 109 -7.23 4.09 -6.06
CA GLY A 109 -5.93 3.45 -6.16
C GLY A 109 -5.08 4.03 -7.29
N LEU A 110 -3.74 3.96 -7.13
CA LEU A 110 -2.78 4.35 -8.16
C LEU A 110 -1.46 3.60 -7.97
N ASP A 111 -0.76 3.30 -9.06
CA ASP A 111 0.61 2.78 -9.01
C ASP A 111 1.60 3.92 -8.72
N VAL A 112 1.96 4.09 -7.45
CA VAL A 112 2.96 5.06 -7.00
C VAL A 112 4.24 4.30 -6.64
N VAL A 113 4.96 3.85 -7.66
CA VAL A 113 6.06 2.90 -7.49
C VAL A 113 7.32 3.60 -7.01
N HIS A 114 7.67 4.78 -7.57
CA HIS A 114 8.85 5.54 -7.19
C HIS A 114 8.62 7.07 -7.20
N GLY A 115 7.51 7.48 -6.66
CA GLY A 115 7.11 8.88 -6.53
C GLY A 115 5.77 9.20 -7.19
N MET A 116 5.24 10.38 -6.92
CA MET A 116 4.00 10.91 -7.52
C MET A 116 4.31 12.16 -8.36
N ARG A 117 4.53 13.28 -7.72
CA ARG A 117 5.03 14.53 -8.36
C ARG A 117 6.53 14.57 -8.36
N THR A 118 7.13 14.28 -7.23
CA THR A 118 8.57 14.09 -7.07
C THR A 118 8.92 12.69 -7.51
N ILE A 119 9.70 12.58 -8.59
CA ILE A 119 10.16 11.29 -9.11
C ILE A 119 11.48 10.95 -8.41
N PHE A 120 11.49 9.81 -7.73
CA PHE A 120 12.66 9.22 -7.09
C PHE A 120 13.33 8.19 -8.01
N PRO A 121 14.54 7.72 -7.70
CA PRO A 121 15.12 6.58 -8.39
C PRO A 121 14.17 5.38 -8.41
N ILE A 122 14.32 4.51 -9.42
CA ILE A 122 13.57 3.24 -9.45
C ILE A 122 13.84 2.43 -8.18
N PRO A 123 12.92 1.58 -7.72
CA PRO A 123 13.09 0.84 -6.46
C PRO A 123 14.38 0.04 -6.36
N LEU A 124 14.84 -0.56 -7.45
CA LEU A 124 16.14 -1.24 -7.50
C LEU A 124 17.31 -0.27 -7.25
N GLY A 125 17.23 0.93 -7.79
CA GLY A 125 18.24 1.99 -7.56
C GLY A 125 18.20 2.50 -6.12
N GLU A 126 17.01 2.67 -5.53
CA GLU A 126 16.89 3.00 -4.10
C GLU A 126 17.46 1.89 -3.22
N ALA A 127 17.14 0.62 -3.54
CA ALA A 127 17.66 -0.54 -2.81
C ALA A 127 19.19 -0.61 -2.86
N ALA A 128 19.81 -0.30 -4.01
CA ALA A 128 21.27 -0.27 -4.17
C ALA A 128 21.98 0.76 -3.29
N SER A 129 21.25 1.72 -2.69
CA SER A 129 21.81 2.65 -1.70
C SER A 129 22.07 2.02 -0.33
N PHE A 130 21.43 0.90 -0.01
CA PHE A 130 21.40 0.26 1.32
C PHE A 130 20.95 1.19 2.46
N ASP A 131 20.28 2.29 2.15
CA ASP A 131 19.78 3.28 3.13
C ASP A 131 18.25 3.13 3.33
N LEU A 132 17.87 2.23 4.26
CA LEU A 132 16.46 1.98 4.60
C LEU A 132 15.74 3.24 5.14
N LYS A 133 16.46 4.17 5.77
CA LYS A 133 15.86 5.41 6.26
C LYS A 133 15.49 6.33 5.10
N MET A 134 16.35 6.42 4.09
CA MET A 134 16.08 7.18 2.88
C MET A 134 14.93 6.56 2.10
N ILE A 135 14.91 5.24 1.91
CA ILE A 135 13.82 4.50 1.25
C ILE A 135 12.47 4.76 1.95
N LYS A 136 12.44 4.72 3.27
CA LYS A 136 11.23 5.08 4.05
C LYS A 136 10.82 6.53 3.83
N LYS A 137 11.77 7.46 3.76
CA LYS A 137 11.52 8.89 3.55
C LYS A 137 10.96 9.18 2.15
N THR A 138 11.49 8.56 1.10
CA THR A 138 10.98 8.73 -0.27
C THR A 138 9.55 8.21 -0.39
N ALA A 139 9.25 7.03 0.18
CA ALA A 139 7.90 6.51 0.26
C ALA A 139 6.94 7.43 1.06
N ARG A 140 7.43 8.06 2.15
CA ARG A 140 6.64 9.03 2.93
C ARG A 140 6.31 10.29 2.13
N ILE A 141 7.25 10.82 1.35
CA ILE A 141 7.02 11.98 0.48
C ILE A 141 6.02 11.61 -0.61
N ALA A 142 6.23 10.46 -1.27
CA ALA A 142 5.31 9.96 -2.29
C ALA A 142 3.88 9.80 -1.74
N ALA A 143 3.70 9.25 -0.54
CA ALA A 143 2.40 9.13 0.10
C ALA A 143 1.74 10.48 0.39
N SER A 144 2.52 11.46 0.87
CA SER A 144 2.01 12.80 1.14
C SER A 144 1.52 13.50 -0.13
N GLU A 145 2.26 13.38 -1.22
CA GLU A 145 1.86 13.91 -2.52
C GLU A 145 0.63 13.17 -3.07
N THR A 146 0.61 11.84 -2.98
CA THR A 146 -0.48 10.99 -3.47
C THR A 146 -1.80 11.29 -2.76
N SER A 147 -1.76 11.38 -1.42
CA SER A 147 -2.95 11.70 -0.63
C SER A 147 -3.53 13.08 -0.93
N ALA A 148 -2.68 14.05 -1.29
CA ALA A 148 -3.12 15.38 -1.71
C ALA A 148 -3.93 15.38 -3.02
N TYR A 149 -3.79 14.33 -3.84
CA TYR A 149 -4.63 14.10 -5.02
C TYR A 149 -5.96 13.38 -4.73
N GLY A 150 -6.20 13.04 -3.46
CA GLY A 150 -7.39 12.28 -3.06
C GLY A 150 -7.26 10.78 -3.31
N ILE A 151 -6.05 10.26 -3.48
CA ILE A 151 -5.76 8.84 -3.62
C ILE A 151 -5.57 8.24 -2.22
N HIS A 152 -6.19 7.08 -1.98
CA HIS A 152 -6.22 6.42 -0.68
C HIS A 152 -5.32 5.20 -0.60
N TRP A 153 -4.96 4.62 -1.75
CA TRP A 153 -4.31 3.32 -1.86
C TRP A 153 -3.26 3.34 -2.98
N THR A 154 -2.05 2.88 -2.70
CA THR A 154 -1.02 2.66 -3.72
C THR A 154 -0.81 1.17 -3.96
N PHE A 155 -0.64 0.77 -5.24
CA PHE A 155 -0.26 -0.59 -5.62
C PHE A 155 1.27 -0.78 -5.54
N ALA A 156 1.83 -0.43 -4.39
CA ALA A 156 3.25 -0.54 -4.03
C ALA A 156 3.38 -0.81 -2.53
N PRO A 157 4.47 -1.45 -2.11
CA PRO A 157 5.66 -1.83 -2.86
C PRO A 157 5.51 -3.15 -3.63
N MET A 158 6.25 -3.29 -4.73
CA MET A 158 6.54 -4.58 -5.30
C MET A 158 7.60 -5.27 -4.44
N VAL A 159 7.25 -6.43 -3.89
CA VAL A 159 8.10 -7.20 -2.97
C VAL A 159 8.59 -8.52 -3.60
N ASP A 160 8.34 -8.68 -4.89
CA ASP A 160 8.80 -9.83 -5.66
C ASP A 160 10.33 -9.89 -5.68
N ILE A 161 10.87 -11.04 -5.36
CA ILE A 161 12.31 -11.31 -5.43
C ILE A 161 12.67 -11.61 -6.89
N ALA A 162 13.52 -10.78 -7.49
CA ALA A 162 13.93 -10.88 -8.90
C ALA A 162 15.29 -11.58 -9.00
N ARG A 163 15.30 -12.89 -9.26
CA ARG A 163 16.53 -13.67 -9.40
C ARG A 163 17.06 -13.72 -10.83
N ASP A 164 16.22 -13.46 -11.82
CA ASP A 164 16.61 -13.40 -13.23
C ASP A 164 16.64 -11.95 -13.69
N ALA A 165 17.84 -11.44 -13.97
CA ALA A 165 18.05 -10.04 -14.39
C ALA A 165 17.42 -9.71 -15.76
N ARG A 166 16.98 -10.71 -16.53
CA ARG A 166 16.25 -10.52 -17.79
C ARG A 166 14.80 -10.11 -17.59
N TRP A 167 14.26 -10.33 -16.39
CA TRP A 167 12.88 -9.94 -16.08
C TRP A 167 12.76 -8.41 -16.00
N GLY A 168 11.99 -7.83 -16.93
CA GLY A 168 11.87 -6.37 -17.07
C GLY A 168 11.32 -5.65 -15.86
N ARG A 169 10.51 -6.35 -15.01
CA ARG A 169 9.97 -5.79 -13.78
C ARG A 169 10.91 -5.90 -12.58
N GLY A 170 12.06 -6.53 -12.70
CA GLY A 170 13.07 -6.55 -11.63
C GLY A 170 13.45 -5.15 -11.13
N MET A 171 13.35 -4.14 -11.98
CA MET A 171 13.58 -2.72 -11.63
C MET A 171 12.57 -2.16 -10.59
N GLU A 172 11.39 -2.74 -10.47
CA GLU A 172 10.35 -2.28 -9.55
C GLU A 172 10.54 -2.80 -8.12
N GLY A 173 11.40 -3.79 -7.91
CA GLY A 173 11.68 -4.45 -6.63
C GLY A 173 13.02 -4.08 -6.01
N ALA A 174 13.40 -4.84 -4.97
CA ALA A 174 14.62 -4.62 -4.21
C ALA A 174 15.81 -5.52 -4.64
N GLY A 175 15.65 -6.30 -5.72
CA GLY A 175 16.67 -7.22 -6.23
C GLY A 175 16.43 -8.68 -5.81
N GLU A 176 17.51 -9.45 -5.68
CA GLU A 176 17.44 -10.92 -5.53
C GLU A 176 17.53 -11.43 -4.08
N ASP A 177 17.99 -10.60 -3.15
CA ASP A 177 18.21 -10.99 -1.75
C ASP A 177 16.89 -10.93 -0.96
N THR A 178 16.47 -12.07 -0.44
CA THR A 178 15.20 -12.24 0.27
C THR A 178 15.16 -11.45 1.58
N TRP A 179 16.26 -11.46 2.35
CA TRP A 179 16.30 -10.77 3.64
C TRP A 179 16.29 -9.26 3.45
N TYR A 180 17.14 -8.76 2.55
CA TYR A 180 17.19 -7.33 2.28
C TYR A 180 15.89 -6.83 1.62
N GLY A 181 15.33 -7.59 0.69
CA GLY A 181 14.02 -7.32 0.10
C GLY A 181 12.92 -7.20 1.15
N SER A 182 12.95 -8.04 2.18
CA SER A 182 12.03 -7.96 3.32
C SER A 182 12.21 -6.67 4.13
N GLN A 183 13.45 -6.20 4.35
CA GLN A 183 13.71 -4.93 5.04
C GLN A 183 13.25 -3.72 4.22
N VAL A 184 13.48 -3.74 2.90
CA VAL A 184 13.00 -2.70 1.98
C VAL A 184 11.48 -2.68 1.93
N ALA A 185 10.81 -3.84 1.84
CA ALA A 185 9.36 -3.94 1.88
C ALA A 185 8.78 -3.23 3.12
N LYS A 186 9.29 -3.58 4.30
CA LYS A 186 8.89 -2.96 5.56
C LYS A 186 9.12 -1.45 5.57
N ALA A 187 10.30 -0.98 5.14
CA ALA A 187 10.63 0.44 5.11
C ALA A 187 9.68 1.24 4.20
N ARG A 188 9.35 0.71 3.03
CA ARG A 188 8.42 1.35 2.09
C ARG A 188 6.99 1.38 2.61
N ILE A 189 6.50 0.28 3.19
CA ILE A 189 5.15 0.22 3.78
C ILE A 189 5.03 1.19 4.95
N GLU A 190 5.99 1.20 5.87
CA GLU A 190 6.04 2.19 6.96
C GLU A 190 6.11 3.64 6.43
N GLY A 191 6.78 3.85 5.30
CA GLY A 191 6.81 5.13 4.61
C GLY A 191 5.43 5.51 4.06
N PHE A 192 4.75 4.67 3.32
CA PHE A 192 3.43 4.93 2.75
C PHE A 192 2.36 5.11 3.82
N GLN A 193 2.28 4.19 4.77
CA GLN A 193 1.21 4.11 5.75
C GLN A 193 1.45 4.99 6.99
N GLY A 194 2.72 5.29 7.32
CA GLY A 194 3.05 5.98 8.56
C GLY A 194 2.65 5.16 9.79
N THR A 195 2.42 5.85 10.91
CA THR A 195 2.02 5.23 12.18
C THR A 195 0.52 5.38 12.47
N ASP A 196 -0.19 6.19 11.71
CA ASP A 196 -1.60 6.51 11.91
C ASP A 196 -2.28 6.73 10.54
N TYR A 197 -3.10 5.78 10.14
CA TYR A 197 -3.82 5.80 8.85
C TYR A 197 -4.92 6.87 8.77
N SER A 198 -5.31 7.47 9.89
CA SER A 198 -6.29 8.55 9.91
C SER A 198 -5.70 9.90 9.49
N ARG A 199 -4.38 9.98 9.33
CA ARG A 199 -3.72 11.22 8.90
C ARG A 199 -3.90 11.44 7.40
N GLN A 200 -4.11 12.69 7.04
CA GLN A 200 -4.35 13.09 5.65
C GLN A 200 -3.16 12.87 4.70
N ASN A 201 -1.97 12.64 5.22
CA ASN A 201 -0.76 12.45 4.43
C ASN A 201 -0.32 10.99 4.34
N THR A 202 -1.23 10.04 4.51
CA THR A 202 -0.98 8.60 4.43
C THR A 202 -1.78 7.97 3.31
N VAL A 203 -1.27 6.86 2.76
CA VAL A 203 -2.00 6.00 1.83
C VAL A 203 -1.80 4.54 2.25
N LEU A 204 -2.79 3.71 1.97
CA LEU A 204 -2.65 2.26 2.16
C LEU A 204 -1.62 1.73 1.16
N ALA A 205 -0.73 0.86 1.63
CA ALA A 205 0.22 0.14 0.79
C ALA A 205 -0.37 -1.20 0.32
N CYS A 206 0.17 -1.74 -0.77
CA CYS A 206 -0.18 -3.05 -1.28
C CYS A 206 1.10 -3.80 -1.63
N ALA A 207 1.49 -4.76 -0.78
CA ALA A 207 2.56 -5.67 -1.12
C ALA A 207 2.12 -6.57 -2.29
N LYS A 208 2.87 -6.56 -3.39
CA LYS A 208 2.53 -7.29 -4.61
C LYS A 208 3.75 -7.97 -5.22
N HIS A 209 3.59 -9.05 -5.97
CA HIS A 209 2.37 -9.76 -6.37
C HIS A 209 2.38 -11.14 -5.70
N LEU A 210 1.39 -11.48 -4.95
CA LEU A 210 1.32 -12.75 -4.22
C LEU A 210 0.98 -13.89 -5.20
N ALA A 211 1.88 -14.86 -5.44
CA ALA A 211 3.28 -14.88 -5.02
C ALA A 211 4.16 -15.46 -6.12
N ALA A 212 5.49 -15.31 -5.97
CA ALA A 212 6.48 -15.88 -6.88
C ALA A 212 6.49 -15.34 -8.33
N TYR A 213 5.95 -14.16 -8.57
CA TYR A 213 5.94 -13.54 -9.89
C TYR A 213 7.36 -13.29 -10.43
N GLY A 214 8.32 -12.97 -9.55
CA GLY A 214 9.74 -12.83 -9.90
C GLY A 214 10.45 -14.14 -10.26
N ALA A 215 9.77 -15.30 -10.15
CA ALA A 215 10.28 -16.61 -10.55
C ALA A 215 9.93 -16.98 -12.00
N ALA A 216 9.40 -16.07 -12.79
CA ALA A 216 8.98 -16.31 -14.17
C ALA A 216 10.11 -16.94 -14.99
N LEU A 217 9.82 -18.06 -15.65
CA LEU A 217 10.81 -18.84 -16.42
C LEU A 217 11.50 -17.98 -17.48
N ALA A 218 12.81 -18.06 -17.52
CA ALA A 218 13.69 -17.32 -18.45
C ALA A 218 13.53 -15.78 -18.36
N GLY A 219 13.01 -15.25 -17.24
CA GLY A 219 12.73 -13.83 -17.07
C GLY A 219 11.63 -13.28 -17.98
N LYS A 220 10.82 -14.15 -18.57
CA LYS A 220 9.71 -13.73 -19.43
C LYS A 220 8.51 -13.37 -18.58
N ASP A 221 8.04 -12.14 -18.74
CA ASP A 221 6.88 -11.66 -18.01
C ASP A 221 5.64 -12.53 -18.30
N TYR A 222 4.85 -12.84 -17.26
CA TYR A 222 3.71 -13.77 -17.29
C TYR A 222 4.03 -15.23 -17.66
N ALA A 223 5.32 -15.63 -17.74
CA ALA A 223 5.67 -17.04 -17.88
C ALA A 223 5.39 -17.80 -16.57
N GLU A 224 5.32 -19.12 -16.68
CA GLU A 224 5.14 -20.01 -15.52
C GLU A 224 6.26 -19.81 -14.48
N ALA A 225 5.91 -19.99 -13.22
CA ALA A 225 6.85 -20.07 -12.11
C ALA A 225 6.93 -21.53 -11.67
N ASP A 226 7.93 -22.26 -12.16
CA ASP A 226 8.21 -23.66 -11.75
C ASP A 226 9.21 -23.67 -10.60
N ILE A 227 8.70 -23.70 -9.38
CA ILE A 227 9.48 -23.67 -8.15
C ILE A 227 8.98 -24.70 -7.14
N SER A 228 9.89 -25.21 -6.31
CA SER A 228 9.50 -26.07 -5.20
C SER A 228 8.83 -25.29 -4.06
N ASP A 229 8.04 -25.98 -3.23
CA ASP A 229 7.46 -25.40 -2.01
C ASP A 229 8.54 -24.82 -1.09
N ALA A 230 9.67 -25.50 -0.96
CA ALA A 230 10.80 -25.00 -0.17
C ALA A 230 11.29 -23.65 -0.70
N THR A 231 11.44 -23.50 -2.02
CA THR A 231 11.83 -22.24 -2.64
C THR A 231 10.77 -21.16 -2.45
N LEU A 232 9.49 -21.48 -2.60
CA LEU A 232 8.38 -20.57 -2.33
C LEU A 232 8.47 -20.01 -0.92
N HIS A 233 8.57 -20.87 0.08
CA HIS A 233 8.61 -20.48 1.49
C HIS A 233 9.89 -19.79 1.94
N GLN A 234 11.05 -20.14 1.36
CA GLN A 234 12.33 -19.58 1.78
C GLN A 234 12.71 -18.29 1.03
N VAL A 235 12.22 -18.13 -0.19
CA VAL A 235 12.63 -17.00 -1.06
C VAL A 235 11.50 -16.00 -1.31
N TYR A 236 10.32 -16.47 -1.74
CA TYR A 236 9.30 -15.57 -2.28
C TYR A 236 8.26 -15.12 -1.25
N LEU A 237 7.96 -15.90 -0.23
CA LEU A 237 6.99 -15.50 0.80
C LEU A 237 7.55 -14.60 1.93
N PRO A 238 8.84 -14.67 2.34
CA PRO A 238 9.31 -13.86 3.46
C PRO A 238 9.11 -12.35 3.30
N PRO A 239 9.27 -11.71 2.12
CA PRO A 239 8.97 -10.30 1.95
C PRO A 239 7.50 -9.93 2.22
N PHE A 240 6.56 -10.80 1.86
CA PHE A 240 5.12 -10.61 2.19
C PHE A 240 4.87 -10.76 3.69
N HIS A 241 5.56 -11.67 4.34
CA HIS A 241 5.44 -11.83 5.80
C HIS A 241 5.99 -10.64 6.58
N SER A 242 6.98 -9.95 6.01
CA SER A 242 7.58 -8.75 6.61
C SER A 242 6.79 -7.46 6.32
N ALA A 243 5.96 -7.50 5.29
CA ALA A 243 5.10 -6.41 4.84
C ALA A 243 3.88 -6.25 5.74
#